data_893159b55c85a4efebddbf61a535e4ac
#
_entry.id   893159b55c85a4efebddbf61a535e4ac
#
_cell.length_a   1.000
_cell.length_b   1.000
_cell.length_c   1.000
_cell.angle_alpha   90.00
_cell.angle_beta   90.00
_cell.angle_gamma   90.00
#
_symmetry.space_group_name_H-M   'P 1'
#
loop_
_entity.id
_entity.type
_entity.pdbx_description
1 polymer ?
#
loop_
_entity_poly.entity_id
_entity_poly.type
_entity_poly.pdbx_seq_one_letter_code
_entity_poly.pdbx_strand_id
1 'polypeptide(L)'
;MPMDITVGTFNLNNLFSRYNFSAEVEIVRAGGIEVDAEVRFTFVEPVGYVFRSYMGKLVEPKSPAERKIIADRIRAINVDVLAVQEVEDIGVLCQFALEDLGGMYPYQVLVEGNDQRLIDVGLLSRYPIGGVTSWRFAVHPDEPHDYIFSRDLLEVDILDPRRRERLFTLFNTHLKSNYTRWDQDGAAARARIFDRRRRQAEAVATIVEARTRPNSRYVVTGDMNDGVDAASLAAFRAAGWVNGLTAPKETRPAKRKQPDAYNPPHTAWTHRYKLTRQPPQFELYDQVWLSPPLAPKLVDGWIDRRTRHSGDGSDHDPAWVTLRL
;
A
#
# COMPACT_ATOMS: atom_id res chain seq x y z
N MET A 1 -20.65 -0.65 -25.30
CA MET A 1 -21.48 -0.80 -24.10
C MET A 1 -20.68 -0.28 -22.93
N PRO A 2 -21.25 0.45 -21.99
CA PRO A 2 -20.54 0.86 -20.79
C PRO A 2 -20.02 -0.38 -20.06
N MET A 3 -18.82 -0.29 -19.52
CA MET A 3 -18.14 -1.37 -18.84
C MET A 3 -17.89 -0.95 -17.39
N ASP A 4 -18.30 -1.79 -16.43
CA ASP A 4 -17.96 -1.57 -15.04
C ASP A 4 -16.58 -2.17 -14.77
N ILE A 5 -15.69 -1.40 -14.12
CA ILE A 5 -14.36 -1.81 -13.69
C ILE A 5 -14.18 -1.47 -12.22
N THR A 6 -13.59 -2.40 -11.48
CA THR A 6 -13.31 -2.23 -10.06
C THR A 6 -11.84 -1.92 -9.82
N VAL A 7 -11.58 -0.85 -9.06
CA VAL A 7 -10.22 -0.40 -8.71
C VAL A 7 -10.09 -0.31 -7.20
N GLY A 8 -9.14 -1.05 -6.63
CA GLY A 8 -8.97 -1.13 -5.19
C GLY A 8 -7.55 -0.84 -4.71
N THR A 9 -7.43 -0.72 -3.40
CA THR A 9 -6.17 -0.60 -2.68
C THR A 9 -6.17 -1.50 -1.44
N PHE A 10 -5.03 -2.08 -1.13
CA PHE A 10 -4.85 -2.91 0.06
C PHE A 10 -3.38 -2.90 0.53
N ASN A 11 -3.14 -2.37 1.70
CA ASN A 11 -1.87 -2.54 2.39
C ASN A 11 -1.77 -3.98 2.92
N LEU A 12 -0.79 -4.75 2.43
CA LEU A 12 -0.64 -6.19 2.74
C LEU A 12 0.11 -6.46 4.04
N ASN A 13 0.49 -5.40 4.77
CA ASN A 13 1.21 -5.47 6.04
C ASN A 13 2.41 -6.44 5.97
N ASN A 14 3.46 -6.02 5.27
CA ASN A 14 4.71 -6.77 5.11
C ASN A 14 4.54 -8.14 4.42
N LEU A 15 4.09 -8.13 3.16
CA LEU A 15 4.14 -9.32 2.32
C LEU A 15 5.60 -9.60 1.93
N PHE A 16 6.29 -10.33 2.79
CA PHE A 16 7.69 -10.70 2.64
C PHE A 16 7.86 -12.15 2.21
N SER A 17 9.09 -12.53 1.83
CA SER A 17 9.42 -13.86 1.32
C SER A 17 9.16 -14.97 2.35
N ARG A 18 9.03 -16.22 1.88
CA ARG A 18 8.57 -17.39 2.67
C ARG A 18 9.58 -17.95 3.64
N TYR A 19 10.80 -17.50 3.66
CA TYR A 19 11.84 -18.18 4.40
C TYR A 19 11.69 -17.92 5.90
N ASN A 20 11.47 -18.98 6.64
CA ASN A 20 11.50 -18.97 8.09
C ASN A 20 12.83 -19.56 8.55
N PHE A 21 13.63 -18.78 9.25
CA PHE A 21 14.93 -19.20 9.76
C PHE A 21 15.23 -18.50 11.09
N SER A 22 16.12 -19.11 11.87
CA SER A 22 16.81 -18.48 12.98
C SER A 22 18.27 -18.25 12.62
N ALA A 23 18.85 -17.18 13.14
CA ALA A 23 20.27 -16.87 12.95
C ALA A 23 20.93 -16.69 14.30
N GLU A 24 22.06 -17.39 14.50
CA GLU A 24 22.98 -17.20 15.62
C GLU A 24 24.21 -16.47 15.08
N VAL A 25 24.61 -15.38 15.75
CA VAL A 25 25.77 -14.59 15.37
C VAL A 25 26.81 -14.70 16.47
N GLU A 26 27.98 -15.22 16.14
CA GLU A 26 29.13 -15.23 17.02
C GLU A 26 30.16 -14.20 16.55
N ILE A 27 30.56 -13.31 17.44
CA ILE A 27 31.64 -12.37 17.18
C ILE A 27 32.95 -13.10 17.39
N VAL A 28 33.64 -13.41 16.29
CA VAL A 28 34.90 -14.16 16.31
C VAL A 28 36.09 -13.25 16.65
N ARG A 29 36.02 -12.01 16.16
CA ARG A 29 37.10 -11.02 16.40
C ARG A 29 36.51 -9.60 16.29
N ALA A 30 36.99 -8.72 17.16
CA ALA A 30 36.76 -7.30 17.07
C ALA A 30 38.05 -6.53 17.14
N GLY A 31 38.29 -5.65 16.18
CA GLY A 31 39.50 -4.80 16.12
C GLY A 31 39.20 -3.50 15.37
N GLY A 32 39.35 -2.39 16.04
CA GLY A 32 39.08 -1.10 15.42
C GLY A 32 37.60 -0.92 15.02
N ILE A 33 37.39 -0.63 13.74
CA ILE A 33 36.06 -0.49 13.12
C ILE A 33 35.57 -1.78 12.43
N GLU A 34 36.43 -2.83 12.39
CA GLU A 34 36.08 -4.10 11.76
C GLU A 34 35.74 -5.15 12.78
N VAL A 35 34.67 -5.89 12.52
CA VAL A 35 34.19 -7.02 13.32
C VAL A 35 34.04 -8.22 12.40
N ASP A 36 34.78 -9.29 12.71
CA ASP A 36 34.56 -10.59 12.09
C ASP A 36 33.46 -11.32 12.86
N ALA A 37 32.44 -11.78 12.18
CA ALA A 37 31.36 -12.55 12.78
C ALA A 37 31.06 -13.81 11.96
N GLU A 38 30.79 -14.92 12.65
CA GLU A 38 30.21 -16.11 12.06
C GLU A 38 28.70 -16.08 12.27
N VAL A 39 27.94 -16.34 11.19
CA VAL A 39 26.49 -16.37 11.25
C VAL A 39 26.02 -17.75 10.82
N ARG A 40 25.37 -18.44 11.74
CA ARG A 40 24.76 -19.76 11.48
C ARG A 40 23.24 -19.60 11.29
N PHE A 41 22.74 -20.08 10.14
CA PHE A 41 21.31 -20.08 9.83
C PHE A 41 20.74 -21.47 10.01
N THR A 42 19.60 -21.57 10.72
CA THR A 42 18.84 -22.80 10.87
C THR A 42 17.49 -22.61 10.22
N PHE A 43 17.19 -23.35 9.17
CA PHE A 43 15.95 -23.32 8.43
C PHE A 43 15.01 -24.43 8.92
N VAL A 44 13.72 -24.10 9.00
CA VAL A 44 12.68 -25.04 9.46
C VAL A 44 12.38 -26.11 8.41
N GLU A 45 12.50 -25.77 7.13
CA GLU A 45 12.25 -26.68 6.02
C GLU A 45 13.54 -27.02 5.28
N PRO A 46 13.81 -28.31 4.96
CA PRO A 46 15.08 -28.76 4.37
C PRO A 46 15.16 -28.59 2.84
N VAL A 47 14.41 -27.69 2.24
CA VAL A 47 14.36 -27.52 0.77
C VAL A 47 15.03 -26.22 0.34
N GLY A 48 15.78 -26.25 -0.75
CA GLY A 48 16.62 -25.21 -1.32
C GLY A 48 16.22 -23.75 -1.03
N TYR A 49 16.97 -23.14 -0.10
CA TYR A 49 16.73 -21.76 0.29
C TYR A 49 17.55 -20.79 -0.56
N VAL A 50 16.92 -19.72 -1.01
CA VAL A 50 17.62 -18.56 -1.54
C VAL A 50 17.70 -17.51 -0.44
N PHE A 51 18.92 -17.23 -0.01
CA PHE A 51 19.16 -16.23 1.02
C PHE A 51 19.14 -14.84 0.39
N ARG A 52 18.34 -13.93 0.95
CA ARG A 52 18.29 -12.53 0.56
C ARG A 52 18.65 -11.62 1.72
N SER A 53 19.46 -10.61 1.47
CA SER A 53 19.60 -9.47 2.35
C SER A 53 19.46 -8.19 1.54
N TYR A 54 18.80 -7.19 2.11
CA TYR A 54 18.75 -5.85 1.54
C TYR A 54 19.44 -4.90 2.50
N MET A 55 20.46 -4.20 2.00
CA MET A 55 21.28 -3.31 2.81
C MET A 55 21.77 -3.96 4.13
N GLY A 56 22.12 -5.24 4.07
CA GLY A 56 22.59 -6.00 5.22
C GLY A 56 21.53 -6.36 6.27
N LYS A 57 20.24 -6.15 5.98
CA LYS A 57 19.15 -6.51 6.89
C LYS A 57 18.49 -7.82 6.44
N LEU A 58 18.17 -8.65 7.42
CA LEU A 58 17.36 -9.83 7.22
C LEU A 58 15.89 -9.47 7.29
N VAL A 59 15.09 -10.09 6.43
CA VAL A 59 13.65 -9.84 6.32
C VAL A 59 12.90 -11.05 6.87
N GLU A 60 12.01 -10.79 7.83
CA GLU A 60 11.14 -11.82 8.39
C GLU A 60 9.98 -12.09 7.42
N PRO A 61 9.74 -13.35 7.04
CA PRO A 61 8.64 -13.69 6.12
C PRO A 61 7.29 -13.54 6.80
N LYS A 62 6.28 -13.19 6.00
CA LYS A 62 4.89 -13.26 6.45
C LYS A 62 4.46 -14.72 6.60
N SER A 63 3.81 -15.07 7.71
CA SER A 63 3.41 -16.44 7.98
C SER A 63 2.48 -17.01 6.88
N PRO A 64 2.54 -18.32 6.56
CA PRO A 64 1.64 -18.92 5.57
C PRO A 64 0.16 -18.74 5.91
N ALA A 65 -0.19 -18.75 7.20
CA ALA A 65 -1.55 -18.55 7.66
C ALA A 65 -2.05 -17.13 7.35
N GLU A 66 -1.24 -16.10 7.62
CA GLU A 66 -1.59 -14.71 7.30
C GLU A 66 -1.63 -14.45 5.80
N ARG A 67 -0.67 -15.02 5.04
CA ARG A 67 -0.70 -14.97 3.56
C ARG A 67 -1.99 -15.54 3.00
N LYS A 68 -2.41 -16.72 3.52
CA LYS A 68 -3.67 -17.34 3.12
C LYS A 68 -4.86 -16.45 3.41
N ILE A 69 -4.92 -15.81 4.58
CA ILE A 69 -6.02 -14.89 4.95
C ILE A 69 -6.07 -13.70 3.99
N ILE A 70 -4.93 -13.07 3.68
CA ILE A 70 -4.85 -11.98 2.70
C ILE A 70 -5.33 -12.45 1.33
N ALA A 71 -4.87 -13.61 0.86
CA ALA A 71 -5.29 -14.18 -0.42
C ALA A 71 -6.79 -14.46 -0.46
N ASP A 72 -7.36 -15.02 0.62
CA ASP A 72 -8.80 -15.27 0.73
C ASP A 72 -9.61 -13.95 0.70
N ARG A 73 -9.09 -12.88 1.29
CA ARG A 73 -9.71 -11.55 1.23
C ARG A 73 -9.68 -10.99 -0.19
N ILE A 74 -8.53 -11.03 -0.87
CA ILE A 74 -8.38 -10.55 -2.24
C ILE A 74 -9.29 -11.33 -3.20
N ARG A 75 -9.35 -12.66 -3.07
CA ARG A 75 -10.27 -13.48 -3.86
C ARG A 75 -11.74 -13.11 -3.60
N ALA A 76 -12.10 -12.84 -2.35
CA ALA A 76 -13.48 -12.51 -1.97
C ALA A 76 -13.95 -11.15 -2.49
N ILE A 77 -13.09 -10.13 -2.46
CA ILE A 77 -13.43 -8.80 -3.00
C ILE A 77 -13.44 -8.78 -4.53
N ASN A 78 -12.62 -9.63 -5.16
CA ASN A 78 -12.63 -9.92 -6.60
C ASN A 78 -12.51 -8.69 -7.49
N VAL A 79 -11.71 -7.69 -7.11
CA VAL A 79 -11.49 -6.45 -7.88
C VAL A 79 -10.65 -6.68 -9.13
N ASP A 80 -10.81 -5.83 -10.15
CA ASP A 80 -10.13 -5.99 -11.44
C ASP A 80 -8.71 -5.44 -11.41
N VAL A 81 -8.49 -4.33 -10.71
CA VAL A 81 -7.19 -3.66 -10.57
C VAL A 81 -6.99 -3.37 -9.09
N LEU A 82 -5.94 -3.93 -8.48
CA LEU A 82 -5.64 -3.80 -7.07
C LEU A 82 -4.25 -3.19 -6.88
N ALA A 83 -4.20 -1.98 -6.38
CA ALA A 83 -2.98 -1.37 -5.87
C ALA A 83 -2.63 -2.01 -4.52
N VAL A 84 -1.39 -2.42 -4.34
CA VAL A 84 -0.92 -3.05 -3.10
C VAL A 84 0.25 -2.27 -2.51
N GLN A 85 0.37 -2.28 -1.19
CA GLN A 85 1.44 -1.66 -0.43
C GLN A 85 2.05 -2.66 0.53
N GLU A 86 3.28 -2.39 0.97
CA GLU A 86 4.07 -3.23 1.87
C GLU A 86 4.39 -4.61 1.28
N VAL A 87 4.85 -4.63 0.05
CA VAL A 87 5.36 -5.81 -0.64
C VAL A 87 6.88 -5.72 -0.74
N GLU A 88 7.58 -6.82 -0.50
CA GLU A 88 9.04 -6.86 -0.50
C GLU A 88 9.65 -6.56 -1.87
N ASP A 89 9.21 -7.26 -2.91
CA ASP A 89 9.71 -7.12 -4.28
C ASP A 89 8.75 -7.73 -5.31
N ILE A 90 9.08 -7.56 -6.59
CA ILE A 90 8.28 -8.10 -7.71
C ILE A 90 8.24 -9.64 -7.71
N GLY A 91 9.30 -10.32 -7.29
CA GLY A 91 9.34 -11.78 -7.22
C GLY A 91 8.33 -12.33 -6.21
N VAL A 92 8.26 -11.72 -5.01
CA VAL A 92 7.28 -12.04 -3.98
C VAL A 92 5.86 -11.76 -4.47
N LEU A 93 5.64 -10.62 -5.15
CA LEU A 93 4.32 -10.28 -5.69
C LEU A 93 3.86 -11.25 -6.77
N CYS A 94 4.74 -11.61 -7.71
CA CYS A 94 4.44 -12.58 -8.77
C CYS A 94 4.16 -13.98 -8.20
N GLN A 95 4.96 -14.42 -7.24
CA GLN A 95 4.75 -15.71 -6.58
C GLN A 95 3.41 -15.74 -5.84
N PHE A 96 3.09 -14.68 -5.07
CA PHE A 96 1.81 -14.56 -4.38
C PHE A 96 0.63 -14.56 -5.36
N ALA A 97 0.73 -13.81 -6.48
CA ALA A 97 -0.30 -13.78 -7.51
C ALA A 97 -0.54 -15.15 -8.14
N LEU A 98 0.53 -15.92 -8.39
CA LEU A 98 0.44 -17.25 -9.00
C LEU A 98 -0.06 -18.31 -8.01
N GLU A 99 0.58 -18.43 -6.86
CA GLU A 99 0.37 -19.55 -5.95
C GLU A 99 -0.79 -19.32 -4.98
N ASP A 100 -0.87 -18.13 -4.38
CA ASP A 100 -1.89 -17.83 -3.38
C ASP A 100 -3.18 -17.30 -4.01
N LEU A 101 -3.10 -16.58 -5.14
CA LEU A 101 -4.27 -16.06 -5.85
C LEU A 101 -4.68 -16.90 -7.06
N GLY A 102 -3.97 -18.02 -7.36
CA GLY A 102 -4.31 -18.93 -8.45
C GLY A 102 -4.23 -18.27 -9.84
N GLY A 103 -3.37 -17.28 -10.02
CA GLY A 103 -3.17 -16.59 -11.29
C GLY A 103 -4.31 -15.67 -11.72
N MET A 104 -5.22 -15.27 -10.80
CA MET A 104 -6.36 -14.40 -11.13
C MET A 104 -5.96 -13.01 -11.63
N TYR A 105 -4.71 -12.60 -11.42
CA TYR A 105 -4.13 -11.36 -11.91
C TYR A 105 -2.94 -11.66 -12.84
N PRO A 106 -3.15 -11.74 -14.15
CA PRO A 106 -2.08 -12.06 -15.11
C PRO A 106 -1.03 -10.96 -15.28
N TYR A 107 -1.30 -9.75 -14.78
CA TYR A 107 -0.38 -8.63 -14.88
C TYR A 107 -0.01 -8.13 -13.48
N GLN A 108 1.30 -8.10 -13.20
CA GLN A 108 1.86 -7.58 -11.95
C GLN A 108 2.93 -6.54 -12.27
N VAL A 109 2.99 -5.49 -11.45
CA VAL A 109 4.03 -4.47 -11.51
C VAL A 109 4.46 -4.11 -10.09
N LEU A 110 5.75 -3.98 -9.90
CA LEU A 110 6.37 -3.38 -8.72
C LEU A 110 7.75 -2.89 -9.15
N VAL A 111 8.10 -1.69 -8.73
CA VAL A 111 9.46 -1.15 -8.83
C VAL A 111 9.93 -0.91 -7.41
N GLU A 112 11.08 -1.49 -7.05
CA GLU A 112 11.64 -1.33 -5.70
C GLU A 112 11.90 0.13 -5.38
N GLY A 113 11.39 0.59 -4.24
CA GLY A 113 11.52 1.95 -3.74
C GLY A 113 12.82 2.20 -2.99
N ASN A 114 12.80 3.20 -2.10
CA ASN A 114 13.97 3.61 -1.31
C ASN A 114 13.83 3.26 0.18
N ASP A 115 12.75 2.59 0.59
CA ASP A 115 12.54 2.26 2.00
C ASP A 115 13.41 1.08 2.43
N GLN A 116 14.25 1.33 3.45
CA GLN A 116 15.18 0.32 3.98
C GLN A 116 14.49 -0.89 4.64
N ARG A 117 13.15 -0.86 4.79
CA ARG A 117 12.37 -1.98 5.34
C ARG A 117 11.88 -2.93 4.26
N LEU A 118 12.18 -2.67 2.98
CA LEU A 118 11.72 -3.44 1.82
C LEU A 118 10.18 -3.47 1.74
N ILE A 119 9.56 -2.32 1.88
CA ILE A 119 8.11 -2.16 1.76
C ILE A 119 7.79 -1.28 0.56
N ASP A 120 7.45 -1.91 -0.52
CA ASP A 120 7.23 -1.25 -1.79
C ASP A 120 5.76 -1.21 -2.18
N VAL A 121 5.47 -0.47 -3.23
CA VAL A 121 4.13 -0.35 -3.81
C VAL A 121 4.08 -1.13 -5.13
N GLY A 122 3.01 -1.91 -5.31
CA GLY A 122 2.84 -2.74 -6.50
C GLY A 122 1.41 -2.68 -7.03
N LEU A 123 1.20 -3.40 -8.12
CA LEU A 123 -0.10 -3.51 -8.78
C LEU A 123 -0.37 -4.95 -9.19
N LEU A 124 -1.58 -5.40 -8.94
CA LEU A 124 -2.17 -6.62 -9.50
C LEU A 124 -3.30 -6.21 -10.45
N SER A 125 -3.28 -6.68 -11.70
CA SER A 125 -4.29 -6.31 -12.69
C SER A 125 -4.76 -7.50 -13.53
N ARG A 126 -6.07 -7.54 -13.79
CA ARG A 126 -6.68 -8.41 -14.81
C ARG A 126 -6.62 -7.77 -16.19
N TYR A 127 -6.49 -6.46 -16.22
CA TYR A 127 -6.40 -5.70 -17.45
C TYR A 127 -4.96 -5.55 -17.89
N PRO A 128 -4.69 -5.54 -19.20
CA PRO A 128 -3.36 -5.31 -19.72
C PRO A 128 -2.77 -3.98 -19.23
N ILE A 129 -1.47 -3.99 -18.99
CA ILE A 129 -0.69 -2.85 -18.56
C ILE A 129 0.00 -2.23 -19.78
N GLY A 130 -0.02 -0.89 -19.86
CA GLY A 130 0.70 -0.08 -20.83
C GLY A 130 2.01 0.47 -20.30
N GLY A 131 2.15 1.79 -20.29
CA GLY A 131 3.31 2.47 -19.73
C GLY A 131 3.40 2.26 -18.21
N VAL A 132 4.65 2.12 -17.74
CA VAL A 132 4.98 2.08 -16.30
C VAL A 132 6.05 3.12 -16.05
N THR A 133 5.85 3.99 -15.05
CA THR A 133 6.82 4.99 -14.63
C THR A 133 6.96 4.94 -13.11
N SER A 134 8.19 4.86 -12.63
CA SER A 134 8.53 4.98 -11.21
C SER A 134 9.05 6.38 -10.94
N TRP A 135 8.55 7.01 -9.88
CA TRP A 135 8.98 8.33 -9.43
C TRP A 135 9.86 8.26 -8.18
N ARG A 136 10.42 7.09 -7.88
CA ARG A 136 11.26 6.85 -6.70
C ARG A 136 12.43 7.82 -6.55
N PHE A 137 12.96 8.35 -7.66
CA PHE A 137 14.08 9.28 -7.68
C PHE A 137 13.66 10.75 -7.73
N ALA A 138 12.36 11.05 -7.56
CA ALA A 138 11.90 12.43 -7.48
C ALA A 138 12.51 13.14 -6.27
N VAL A 139 13.00 14.36 -6.50
CA VAL A 139 13.58 15.23 -5.47
C VAL A 139 12.85 16.57 -5.43
N HIS A 140 12.87 17.23 -4.28
CA HIS A 140 12.41 18.60 -4.19
C HIS A 140 13.53 19.53 -4.66
N PRO A 141 13.24 20.62 -5.40
CA PRO A 141 14.27 21.55 -5.85
C PRO A 141 15.16 22.10 -4.73
N ASP A 142 14.59 22.33 -3.55
CA ASP A 142 15.32 22.84 -2.38
C ASP A 142 16.11 21.76 -1.62
N GLU A 143 15.85 20.48 -1.90
CA GLU A 143 16.49 19.33 -1.26
C GLU A 143 16.90 18.28 -2.31
N PRO A 144 17.84 18.61 -3.23
CA PRO A 144 18.16 17.77 -4.39
C PRO A 144 18.86 16.45 -4.01
N HIS A 145 19.26 16.28 -2.77
CA HIS A 145 19.94 15.08 -2.26
C HIS A 145 19.03 14.17 -1.42
N ASP A 146 17.75 14.54 -1.20
CA ASP A 146 16.79 13.72 -0.48
C ASP A 146 15.61 13.36 -1.38
N TYR A 147 15.42 12.05 -1.60
CA TYR A 147 14.28 11.57 -2.36
C TYR A 147 12.97 11.83 -1.62
N ILE A 148 11.98 12.38 -2.33
CA ILE A 148 10.67 12.70 -1.78
C ILE A 148 9.99 11.42 -1.30
N PHE A 149 9.98 10.38 -2.15
CA PHE A 149 9.30 9.12 -1.86
C PHE A 149 10.27 8.11 -1.24
N SER A 150 9.95 7.61 -0.06
CA SER A 150 10.65 6.48 0.53
C SER A 150 10.24 5.15 -0.12
N ARG A 151 8.97 5.02 -0.53
CA ARG A 151 8.47 3.88 -1.29
C ARG A 151 8.51 4.24 -2.78
N ASP A 152 7.44 4.62 -3.37
CA ASP A 152 7.39 5.15 -4.74
C ASP A 152 6.10 5.96 -4.91
N LEU A 153 5.99 6.68 -6.00
CA LEU A 153 4.75 6.96 -6.70
C LEU A 153 4.81 6.15 -7.99
N LEU A 154 4.12 5.03 -8.02
CA LEU A 154 4.11 4.12 -9.17
C LEU A 154 2.98 4.49 -10.12
N GLU A 155 3.33 4.97 -11.32
CA GLU A 155 2.39 5.35 -12.39
C GLU A 155 2.25 4.17 -13.36
N VAL A 156 1.02 3.71 -13.59
CA VAL A 156 0.72 2.57 -14.46
C VAL A 156 -0.49 2.86 -15.35
N ASP A 157 -0.33 2.73 -16.67
CA ASP A 157 -1.43 2.80 -17.61
C ASP A 157 -2.21 1.50 -17.64
N ILE A 158 -3.52 1.56 -17.43
CA ILE A 158 -4.44 0.42 -17.56
C ILE A 158 -5.12 0.50 -18.91
N LEU A 159 -4.96 -0.58 -19.69
CA LEU A 159 -5.47 -0.66 -21.05
C LEU A 159 -6.76 -1.48 -21.11
N ASP A 160 -7.54 -1.25 -22.17
CA ASP A 160 -8.66 -2.13 -22.50
C ASP A 160 -8.16 -3.56 -22.83
N PRO A 161 -9.02 -4.59 -22.78
CA PRO A 161 -8.62 -5.98 -23.04
C PRO A 161 -7.98 -6.20 -24.43
N ARG A 162 -8.25 -5.33 -25.40
CA ARG A 162 -7.68 -5.40 -26.76
C ARG A 162 -6.40 -4.57 -26.89
N ARG A 163 -5.95 -3.92 -25.84
CA ARG A 163 -4.77 -3.02 -25.82
C ARG A 163 -4.84 -1.86 -26.81
N ARG A 164 -6.04 -1.39 -27.15
CA ARG A 164 -6.24 -0.31 -28.13
C ARG A 164 -6.33 1.06 -27.47
N GLU A 165 -6.90 1.09 -26.27
CA GLU A 165 -7.16 2.34 -25.55
C GLU A 165 -6.70 2.24 -24.11
N ARG A 166 -6.21 3.36 -23.59
CA ARG A 166 -5.96 3.53 -22.19
C ARG A 166 -7.28 3.89 -21.49
N LEU A 167 -7.71 3.04 -20.57
CA LEU A 167 -8.91 3.26 -19.79
C LEU A 167 -8.70 4.37 -18.77
N PHE A 168 -7.58 4.32 -18.05
CA PHE A 168 -7.11 5.34 -17.11
C PHE A 168 -5.64 5.08 -16.75
N THR A 169 -5.00 6.08 -16.12
CA THR A 169 -3.69 5.91 -15.49
C THR A 169 -3.92 5.74 -13.97
N LEU A 170 -3.28 4.77 -13.36
CA LEU A 170 -3.29 4.56 -11.91
C LEU A 170 -1.96 5.03 -11.32
N PHE A 171 -2.03 5.83 -10.27
CA PHE A 171 -0.90 6.25 -9.45
C PHE A 171 -1.04 5.61 -8.08
N ASN A 172 -0.15 4.68 -7.74
CA ASN A 172 -0.11 4.01 -6.44
C ASN A 172 1.01 4.61 -5.59
N THR A 173 0.69 4.98 -4.36
CA THR A 173 1.68 5.51 -3.42
C THR A 173 1.45 5.00 -2.00
N HIS A 174 2.48 5.08 -1.18
CA HIS A 174 2.40 4.82 0.25
C HIS A 174 3.14 5.95 0.99
N LEU A 175 2.40 6.90 1.53
CA LEU A 175 2.95 8.10 2.16
C LEU A 175 3.56 7.78 3.53
N LYS A 176 4.30 8.74 4.08
CA LYS A 176 5.01 8.60 5.37
C LYS A 176 4.05 8.23 6.50
N SER A 177 4.31 7.11 7.16
CA SER A 177 3.52 6.63 8.31
C SER A 177 3.69 7.50 9.56
N ASN A 178 2.74 7.39 10.49
CA ASN A 178 2.76 8.09 11.78
C ASN A 178 3.76 7.51 12.79
N TYR A 179 4.50 6.47 12.41
CA TYR A 179 5.47 5.83 13.30
C TYR A 179 6.60 6.77 13.69
N THR A 180 6.79 6.96 15.01
CA THR A 180 7.92 7.66 15.63
C THR A 180 8.76 6.66 16.42
N ARG A 181 10.08 6.82 16.38
CA ARG A 181 10.96 6.04 17.27
C ARG A 181 10.78 6.53 18.71
N TRP A 182 10.89 5.62 19.67
CA TRP A 182 10.71 5.90 21.09
C TRP A 182 11.75 6.88 21.67
N ASP A 183 12.92 6.99 21.03
CA ASP A 183 14.05 7.83 21.39
C ASP A 183 13.97 9.27 20.84
N GLN A 184 12.89 9.62 20.15
CA GLN A 184 12.70 10.95 19.54
C GLN A 184 11.77 11.84 20.37
N ASP A 185 12.04 13.14 20.37
CA ASP A 185 11.09 14.14 20.88
C ASP A 185 9.75 14.00 20.15
N GLY A 186 8.73 13.59 20.88
CA GLY A 186 7.44 13.23 20.30
C GLY A 186 6.74 14.37 19.55
N ALA A 187 6.92 15.63 19.95
CA ALA A 187 6.32 16.78 19.26
C ALA A 187 7.08 17.14 17.98
N ALA A 188 8.40 17.24 18.05
CA ALA A 188 9.25 17.54 16.90
C ALA A 188 9.23 16.39 15.88
N ALA A 189 9.18 15.12 16.33
CA ALA A 189 9.06 13.97 15.44
C ALA A 189 7.73 13.97 14.69
N ARG A 190 6.61 14.26 15.36
CA ARG A 190 5.28 14.38 14.72
C ARG A 190 5.26 15.51 13.69
N ALA A 191 5.86 16.65 14.00
CA ALA A 191 5.94 17.78 13.06
C ALA A 191 6.73 17.41 11.80
N ARG A 192 7.88 16.73 11.93
CA ARG A 192 8.66 16.23 10.79
C ARG A 192 7.91 15.20 9.96
N ILE A 193 7.19 14.28 10.59
CA ILE A 193 6.37 13.27 9.89
C ILE A 193 5.25 13.96 9.10
N PHE A 194 4.54 14.89 9.72
CA PHE A 194 3.49 15.67 9.08
C PHE A 194 4.04 16.42 7.87
N ASP A 195 5.15 17.16 8.03
CA ASP A 195 5.76 17.90 6.94
C ASP A 195 6.23 17.01 5.81
N ARG A 196 6.89 15.87 6.11
CA ARG A 196 7.29 14.89 5.10
C ARG A 196 6.09 14.36 4.31
N ARG A 197 5.01 14.01 4.97
CA ARG A 197 3.78 13.51 4.33
C ARG A 197 3.12 14.59 3.47
N ARG A 198 3.03 15.82 3.98
CA ARG A 198 2.52 16.97 3.22
C ARG A 198 3.30 17.18 1.93
N ARG A 199 4.63 17.22 2.02
CA ARG A 199 5.52 17.36 0.85
C ARG A 199 5.37 16.21 -0.14
N GLN A 200 5.19 14.99 0.34
CA GLN A 200 4.90 13.84 -0.52
C GLN A 200 3.57 14.01 -1.25
N ALA A 201 2.51 14.41 -0.56
CA ALA A 201 1.21 14.64 -1.18
C ALA A 201 1.24 15.80 -2.20
N GLU A 202 1.94 16.89 -1.91
CA GLU A 202 2.17 17.98 -2.85
C GLU A 202 2.93 17.53 -4.10
N ALA A 203 3.97 16.70 -3.92
CA ALA A 203 4.72 16.14 -5.03
C ALA A 203 3.85 15.18 -5.89
N VAL A 204 3.02 14.35 -5.27
CA VAL A 204 2.04 13.51 -5.99
C VAL A 204 1.15 14.41 -6.87
N ALA A 205 0.55 15.47 -6.30
CA ALA A 205 -0.32 16.38 -7.05
C ALA A 205 0.43 17.05 -8.22
N THR A 206 1.64 17.56 -7.98
CA THR A 206 2.49 18.21 -9.00
C THR A 206 2.86 17.26 -10.12
N ILE A 207 3.26 16.03 -9.80
CA ILE A 207 3.62 15.02 -10.81
C ILE A 207 2.39 14.64 -11.64
N VAL A 208 1.26 14.36 -10.98
CA VAL A 208 0.02 14.00 -11.68
C VAL A 208 -0.42 15.13 -12.62
N GLU A 209 -0.37 16.39 -12.18
CA GLU A 209 -0.67 17.54 -13.02
C GLU A 209 0.27 17.64 -14.23
N ALA A 210 1.56 17.46 -14.03
CA ALA A 210 2.56 17.48 -15.11
C ALA A 210 2.39 16.31 -16.10
N ARG A 211 1.89 15.18 -15.66
CA ARG A 211 1.71 13.94 -16.46
C ARG A 211 0.36 13.86 -17.16
N THR A 212 -0.60 14.66 -16.75
CA THR A 212 -1.99 14.55 -17.22
C THR A 212 -2.46 15.83 -17.89
N ARG A 213 -3.61 15.74 -18.53
CA ARG A 213 -4.34 16.86 -19.13
C ARG A 213 -5.70 17.01 -18.43
N PRO A 214 -6.41 18.14 -18.54
CA PRO A 214 -7.71 18.34 -17.90
C PRO A 214 -8.73 17.22 -18.13
N ASN A 215 -8.70 16.58 -19.30
CA ASN A 215 -9.61 15.49 -19.66
C ASN A 215 -9.04 14.08 -19.39
N SER A 216 -7.87 13.98 -18.79
CA SER A 216 -7.26 12.68 -18.48
C SER A 216 -8.03 11.95 -17.40
N ARG A 217 -8.26 10.66 -17.62
CA ARG A 217 -8.81 9.76 -16.61
C ARG A 217 -7.66 9.18 -15.81
N TYR A 218 -7.64 9.41 -14.51
CA TYR A 218 -6.65 8.82 -13.61
C TYR A 218 -7.23 8.58 -12.22
N VAL A 219 -6.60 7.64 -11.54
CA VAL A 219 -6.87 7.28 -10.15
C VAL A 219 -5.58 7.43 -9.35
N VAL A 220 -5.62 8.15 -8.24
CA VAL A 220 -4.54 8.19 -7.25
C VAL A 220 -4.99 7.37 -6.05
N THR A 221 -4.23 6.36 -5.68
CA THR A 221 -4.66 5.41 -4.64
C THR A 221 -3.47 4.92 -3.80
N GLY A 222 -3.77 4.27 -2.71
CA GLY A 222 -2.78 3.69 -1.81
C GLY A 222 -3.02 4.03 -0.35
N ASP A 223 -2.03 3.75 0.48
CA ASP A 223 -2.03 4.09 1.91
C ASP A 223 -1.51 5.51 2.11
N MET A 224 -2.42 6.44 2.37
CA MET A 224 -2.08 7.86 2.58
C MET A 224 -1.59 8.15 4.01
N ASN A 225 -1.73 7.19 4.93
CA ASN A 225 -1.34 7.31 6.34
C ASN A 225 -1.92 8.53 7.07
N ASP A 226 -3.03 9.08 6.53
CA ASP A 226 -3.78 10.18 7.12
C ASP A 226 -5.24 10.17 6.67
N GLY A 227 -6.11 10.85 7.42
CA GLY A 227 -7.52 10.98 7.05
C GLY A 227 -7.74 11.85 5.81
N VAL A 228 -8.86 11.65 5.11
CA VAL A 228 -9.21 12.35 3.86
C VAL A 228 -9.16 13.88 4.00
N ASP A 229 -9.59 14.40 5.16
CA ASP A 229 -9.66 15.83 5.43
C ASP A 229 -8.38 16.40 6.08
N ALA A 230 -7.38 15.55 6.29
CA ALA A 230 -6.13 15.97 6.91
C ALA A 230 -5.44 17.11 6.13
N ALA A 231 -4.81 18.03 6.85
CA ALA A 231 -4.09 19.16 6.25
C ALA A 231 -2.91 18.70 5.38
N SER A 232 -2.30 17.55 5.70
CA SER A 232 -1.23 16.94 4.88
C SER A 232 -1.69 16.55 3.48
N LEU A 233 -3.00 16.27 3.27
CA LEU A 233 -3.59 15.90 1.98
C LEU A 233 -4.34 17.06 1.31
N ALA A 234 -4.12 18.30 1.74
CA ALA A 234 -4.79 19.48 1.17
C ALA A 234 -4.54 19.61 -0.35
N ALA A 235 -3.37 19.21 -0.84
CA ALA A 235 -3.03 19.28 -2.26
C ALA A 235 -3.97 18.42 -3.15
N PHE A 236 -4.44 17.26 -2.66
CA PHE A 236 -5.38 16.41 -3.40
C PHE A 236 -6.75 17.08 -3.58
N ARG A 237 -7.24 17.73 -2.52
CA ARG A 237 -8.51 18.48 -2.56
C ARG A 237 -8.38 19.72 -3.44
N ALA A 238 -7.24 20.42 -3.36
CA ALA A 238 -6.96 21.60 -4.19
C ALA A 238 -6.87 21.24 -5.68
N ALA A 239 -6.40 20.04 -6.02
CA ALA A 239 -6.40 19.52 -7.39
C ALA A 239 -7.80 19.12 -7.90
N GLY A 240 -8.84 19.27 -7.08
CA GLY A 240 -10.22 18.93 -7.43
C GLY A 240 -10.50 17.42 -7.49
N TRP A 241 -9.64 16.60 -6.89
CA TRP A 241 -9.87 15.14 -6.85
C TRP A 241 -10.99 14.79 -5.88
N VAL A 242 -11.75 13.75 -6.24
CA VAL A 242 -12.87 13.26 -5.44
C VAL A 242 -12.51 11.91 -4.83
N ASN A 243 -12.59 11.80 -3.50
CA ASN A 243 -12.41 10.51 -2.84
C ASN A 243 -13.66 9.64 -3.06
N GLY A 244 -13.49 8.48 -3.70
CA GLY A 244 -14.56 7.54 -4.00
C GLY A 244 -15.08 6.75 -2.79
N LEU A 245 -14.43 6.89 -1.63
CA LEU A 245 -14.76 6.18 -0.39
C LEU A 245 -15.40 7.10 0.67
N THR A 246 -16.02 8.20 0.28
CA THR A 246 -16.65 9.14 1.22
C THR A 246 -17.83 8.51 1.97
N ALA A 247 -18.60 7.65 1.29
CA ALA A 247 -19.72 6.90 1.87
C ALA A 247 -19.68 5.44 1.38
N PRO A 248 -18.67 4.67 1.78
CA PRO A 248 -18.49 3.31 1.28
C PRO A 248 -19.52 2.36 1.85
N LYS A 249 -19.86 1.34 1.07
CA LYS A 249 -20.61 0.17 1.52
C LYS A 249 -19.64 -0.81 2.19
N GLU A 250 -20.12 -1.59 3.13
CA GLU A 250 -19.37 -2.66 3.78
C GLU A 250 -19.76 -4.02 3.23
N THR A 251 -18.80 -4.94 3.02
CA THR A 251 -19.08 -6.29 2.52
C THR A 251 -19.85 -7.14 3.53
N ARG A 252 -19.70 -6.83 4.81
CA ARG A 252 -20.40 -7.52 5.91
C ARG A 252 -21.04 -6.52 6.84
N PRO A 253 -22.23 -6.03 6.50
CA PRO A 253 -22.96 -5.10 7.38
C PRO A 253 -23.54 -5.85 8.55
N ALA A 254 -22.82 -6.66 9.30
CA ALA A 254 -23.55 -7.35 10.19
C ALA A 254 -23.07 -7.89 11.45
N LYS A 255 -23.80 -8.09 12.36
CA LYS A 255 -23.69 -8.84 13.63
C LYS A 255 -22.27 -8.78 14.22
N ARG A 256 -21.74 -7.57 14.29
CA ARG A 256 -20.52 -7.31 15.04
C ARG A 256 -20.83 -7.67 16.49
N LYS A 257 -20.29 -8.79 16.96
CA LYS A 257 -20.40 -9.19 18.36
C LYS A 257 -19.48 -8.38 19.28
N GLN A 258 -18.90 -7.29 18.79
CA GLN A 258 -17.97 -6.48 19.58
C GLN A 258 -18.70 -5.28 20.21
N PRO A 259 -18.25 -4.83 21.38
CA PRO A 259 -18.79 -3.63 22.03
C PRO A 259 -18.72 -2.41 21.10
N ASP A 260 -19.66 -1.48 21.21
CA ASP A 260 -19.77 -0.25 20.41
C ASP A 260 -18.48 0.58 20.37
N ALA A 261 -17.68 0.53 21.44
CA ALA A 261 -16.35 1.16 21.48
C ALA A 261 -15.37 0.65 20.40
N TYR A 262 -15.66 -0.47 19.73
CA TYR A 262 -14.88 -1.05 18.64
C TYR A 262 -15.51 -0.86 17.26
N ASN A 263 -16.68 -0.26 17.20
CA ASN A 263 -17.43 -0.02 15.97
C ASN A 263 -17.72 1.47 15.87
N PRO A 264 -16.97 2.22 15.03
CA PRO A 264 -17.28 3.62 14.84
C PRO A 264 -18.67 3.78 14.18
N PRO A 265 -19.35 4.92 14.39
CA PRO A 265 -20.67 5.17 13.81
C PRO A 265 -20.64 5.39 12.29
N HIS A 266 -19.47 5.43 11.67
CA HIS A 266 -19.29 5.63 10.25
C HIS A 266 -18.58 4.45 9.60
N THR A 267 -18.76 4.28 8.29
CA THR A 267 -18.18 3.19 7.50
C THR A 267 -16.84 3.53 6.86
N ALA A 268 -16.51 4.83 6.72
CA ALA A 268 -15.32 5.31 6.02
C ALA A 268 -14.06 5.22 6.89
N TRP A 269 -13.56 4.02 7.10
CA TRP A 269 -12.26 3.75 7.73
C TRP A 269 -11.69 2.43 7.21
N THR A 270 -10.36 2.34 7.11
CA THR A 270 -9.65 1.12 6.70
C THR A 270 -8.62 0.67 7.72
N HIS A 271 -8.16 1.57 8.56
CA HIS A 271 -7.17 1.28 9.58
C HIS A 271 -7.72 1.58 10.98
N ARG A 272 -7.42 0.69 11.92
CA ARG A 272 -7.77 0.82 13.33
C ARG A 272 -6.52 0.82 14.18
N TYR A 273 -6.25 1.93 14.84
CA TYR A 273 -5.14 2.08 15.75
C TYR A 273 -5.62 2.12 17.21
N LYS A 274 -4.98 1.31 18.06
CA LYS A 274 -5.30 1.28 19.49
C LYS A 274 -4.04 1.47 20.33
N LEU A 275 -3.95 2.58 21.02
CA LEU A 275 -3.00 2.77 22.12
C LEU A 275 -3.50 2.10 23.40
N THR A 276 -2.56 1.64 24.22
CA THR A 276 -2.86 1.12 25.57
C THR A 276 -3.60 2.19 26.38
N ARG A 277 -4.74 1.83 26.96
CA ARG A 277 -5.60 2.70 27.79
C ARG A 277 -6.26 3.89 27.06
N GLN A 278 -6.27 3.91 25.73
CA GLN A 278 -7.00 4.90 24.95
C GLN A 278 -8.09 4.22 24.12
N PRO A 279 -9.17 4.93 23.74
CA PRO A 279 -10.13 4.41 22.79
C PRO A 279 -9.47 4.20 21.42
N PRO A 280 -9.89 3.20 20.64
CA PRO A 280 -9.35 2.99 19.31
C PRO A 280 -9.67 4.19 18.40
N GLN A 281 -8.71 4.53 17.55
CA GLN A 281 -8.87 5.50 16.48
C GLN A 281 -9.13 4.75 15.18
N PHE A 282 -10.02 5.28 14.34
CA PHE A 282 -10.42 4.70 13.08
C PHE A 282 -10.22 5.74 11.99
N GLU A 283 -9.39 5.42 11.01
CA GLU A 283 -9.01 6.35 9.96
C GLU A 283 -9.14 5.71 8.58
N LEU A 284 -9.53 6.48 7.59
CA LEU A 284 -9.51 6.08 6.20
C LEU A 284 -8.13 6.37 5.61
N TYR A 285 -7.18 5.45 5.83
CA TYR A 285 -5.82 5.58 5.32
C TYR A 285 -5.69 5.09 3.88
N ASP A 286 -6.38 4.00 3.54
CA ASP A 286 -6.40 3.45 2.19
C ASP A 286 -7.46 4.17 1.37
N GLN A 287 -7.02 5.02 0.44
CA GLN A 287 -7.90 5.97 -0.26
C GLN A 287 -7.87 5.75 -1.77
N VAL A 288 -8.97 6.10 -2.43
CA VAL A 288 -9.11 6.09 -3.89
C VAL A 288 -9.60 7.45 -4.36
N TRP A 289 -8.70 8.25 -4.91
CA TRP A 289 -8.95 9.58 -5.42
C TRP A 289 -9.15 9.54 -6.93
N LEU A 290 -10.26 10.08 -7.38
CA LEU A 290 -10.68 10.09 -8.78
C LEU A 290 -10.41 11.47 -9.41
N SER A 291 -9.85 11.48 -10.62
CA SER A 291 -9.77 12.69 -11.42
C SER A 291 -11.15 13.28 -11.69
N PRO A 292 -11.27 14.61 -11.93
CA PRO A 292 -12.55 15.23 -12.25
C PRO A 292 -13.33 14.55 -13.40
N PRO A 293 -12.69 14.06 -14.49
CA PRO A 293 -13.40 13.29 -15.53
C PRO A 293 -13.86 11.90 -15.10
N LEU A 294 -13.22 11.28 -14.10
CA LEU A 294 -13.62 9.97 -13.56
C LEU A 294 -14.66 10.05 -12.45
N ALA A 295 -14.67 11.11 -11.65
CA ALA A 295 -15.58 11.25 -10.52
C ALA A 295 -17.06 11.03 -10.89
N PRO A 296 -17.60 11.55 -12.02
CA PRO A 296 -18.97 11.27 -12.46
C PRO A 296 -19.22 9.82 -12.90
N LYS A 297 -18.16 9.01 -13.03
CA LYS A 297 -18.23 7.59 -13.39
C LYS A 297 -18.27 6.66 -12.20
N LEU A 298 -18.14 7.20 -10.99
CA LEU A 298 -18.26 6.44 -9.75
C LEU A 298 -19.66 5.87 -9.59
N VAL A 299 -19.73 4.56 -9.43
CA VAL A 299 -20.98 3.82 -9.14
C VAL A 299 -21.11 3.56 -7.65
N ASP A 300 -20.06 2.98 -7.07
CA ASP A 300 -20.03 2.56 -5.66
C ASP A 300 -18.60 2.60 -5.11
N GLY A 301 -18.51 2.82 -3.78
CA GLY A 301 -17.32 2.58 -2.99
C GLY A 301 -17.58 1.49 -1.95
N TRP A 302 -16.58 0.66 -1.68
CA TRP A 302 -16.68 -0.49 -0.79
C TRP A 302 -15.47 -0.65 0.11
N ILE A 303 -15.69 -1.20 1.31
CA ILE A 303 -14.61 -1.64 2.21
C ILE A 303 -14.93 -3.07 2.69
N ASP A 304 -13.94 -3.98 2.62
CA ASP A 304 -14.08 -5.33 3.15
C ASP A 304 -13.94 -5.35 4.66
N ARG A 305 -15.02 -5.53 5.37
CA ARG A 305 -15.02 -5.63 6.83
C ARG A 305 -14.85 -7.04 7.30
N ARG A 306 -13.93 -7.21 8.23
CA ARG A 306 -13.79 -8.44 9.00
C ARG A 306 -14.35 -8.24 10.41
N THR A 307 -14.65 -9.34 11.08
CA THR A 307 -15.22 -9.32 12.45
C THR A 307 -14.15 -9.19 13.53
N ARG A 308 -12.88 -9.36 13.17
CA ARG A 308 -11.71 -9.29 14.07
C ARG A 308 -10.73 -8.27 13.55
N HIS A 309 -10.06 -7.58 14.47
CA HIS A 309 -9.02 -6.61 14.16
C HIS A 309 -7.59 -7.14 14.37
N SER A 310 -7.47 -8.42 14.68
CA SER A 310 -6.21 -9.13 14.79
C SER A 310 -6.36 -10.51 14.16
N GLY A 311 -5.32 -10.99 13.49
CA GLY A 311 -5.35 -12.25 12.76
C GLY A 311 -6.10 -12.19 11.43
N ASP A 312 -6.27 -10.99 10.86
CA ASP A 312 -6.87 -10.77 9.53
C ASP A 312 -5.81 -10.67 8.41
N GLY A 313 -4.55 -11.00 8.74
CA GLY A 313 -3.42 -10.97 7.82
C GLY A 313 -2.85 -9.58 7.56
N SER A 314 -3.64 -8.54 7.76
CA SER A 314 -3.24 -7.12 7.71
C SER A 314 -4.01 -6.34 8.77
N ASP A 315 -3.42 -5.25 9.26
CA ASP A 315 -4.06 -4.24 10.11
C ASP A 315 -4.87 -3.22 9.30
N HIS A 316 -4.86 -3.35 7.98
CA HIS A 316 -5.68 -2.59 7.05
C HIS A 316 -6.83 -3.44 6.48
N ASP A 317 -7.92 -2.76 6.11
CA ASP A 317 -9.02 -3.33 5.36
C ASP A 317 -8.93 -2.93 3.89
N PRO A 318 -9.04 -3.87 2.92
CA PRO A 318 -9.06 -3.52 1.50
C PRO A 318 -10.28 -2.67 1.16
N ALA A 319 -10.04 -1.66 0.32
CA ALA A 319 -11.06 -0.74 -0.13
C ALA A 319 -11.04 -0.61 -1.67
N TRP A 320 -12.22 -0.43 -2.28
CA TRP A 320 -12.31 -0.28 -3.74
C TRP A 320 -13.51 0.53 -4.18
N VAL A 321 -13.45 0.98 -5.41
CA VAL A 321 -14.54 1.66 -6.11
C VAL A 321 -14.93 0.90 -7.37
N THR A 322 -16.18 1.06 -7.79
CA THR A 322 -16.68 0.62 -9.10
C THR A 322 -16.87 1.84 -10.00
N LEU A 323 -16.25 1.81 -11.17
CA LEU A 323 -16.32 2.87 -12.18
C LEU A 323 -17.04 2.36 -13.41
N ARG A 324 -17.95 3.16 -13.97
CA ARG A 324 -18.63 2.86 -15.23
C ARG A 324 -18.00 3.66 -16.39
N LEU A 325 -17.15 3.00 -17.14
CA LEU A 325 -16.37 3.60 -18.24
C LEU A 325 -17.06 3.49 -19.59
#